data_b3606efc85b6b0fe2f0709a0c7c42b31
#
_entry.id   b3606efc85b6b0fe2f0709a0c7c42b31
#
_cell.length_a   1.000
_cell.length_b   1.000
_cell.length_c   1.000
_cell.angle_alpha   90.00
_cell.angle_beta   90.00
_cell.angle_gamma   90.00
#
_symmetry.space_group_name_H-M   'P 1'
#
loop_
_entity.id
_entity.type
_entity.pdbx_description
1 polymer ?
#
loop_
_entity_poly.entity_id
_entity_poly.type
_entity_poly.pdbx_seq_one_letter_code
_entity_poly.pdbx_strand_id
1 'polypeptide(L)'
;MAVMDSFLITVDGSEHEVSTGTVRRLLDTSARFWLDLAGVDKSTADGLLRDTFGFHPLAVHDAEHFGQRPKIDAYDDVTLMVVYGATGRGRLVEVHCLYTENYLVTIHRDACPELTALATRLKQRAEPRPDHVMLLYLVVNTLIDGYFPVLADLDDQIDELEDAILQRPTDQQLGQLFDMKRWLIALRKVVDPQRDMFATLTSGADALPGMTPDAERYYRALYDHLIRISDLVDSYRDLLSGVLDTHLSTVSNRLNVVVKQLTIIATIFLPLSFLTGFFGQNFSWMVNHITSLPAFLGAGIGLQVAITVALLVVFRRRGWLSADGTVPPARPADRPHVTRHERWHIAQPLKEPARP
;
A
#
# COMPACT_ATOMS: atom_id res chain seq x y z
N MET A 1 -36.82 8.29 -0.99
CA MET A 1 -35.43 8.70 -0.78
C MET A 1 -34.58 7.54 -1.27
N ALA A 2 -33.80 7.72 -2.32
CA ALA A 2 -33.01 6.63 -2.91
C ALA A 2 -31.86 6.29 -1.91
N VAL A 3 -31.97 5.15 -1.25
CA VAL A 3 -30.90 4.54 -0.48
C VAL A 3 -29.97 3.96 -1.55
N MET A 4 -28.87 4.65 -1.85
CA MET A 4 -27.90 4.21 -2.85
C MET A 4 -27.34 2.86 -2.39
N ASP A 5 -27.58 1.83 -3.21
CA ASP A 5 -26.99 0.49 -3.12
C ASP A 5 -27.30 -0.39 -1.90
N SER A 6 -28.26 -0.01 -1.02
CA SER A 6 -28.71 -0.89 0.08
C SER A 6 -29.55 -2.05 -0.44
N PHE A 7 -29.41 -3.24 0.18
CA PHE A 7 -30.17 -4.42 -0.19
C PHE A 7 -30.66 -5.21 1.04
N LEU A 8 -31.70 -5.98 0.86
CA LEU A 8 -32.25 -6.91 1.85
C LEU A 8 -32.46 -8.27 1.19
N ILE A 9 -31.72 -9.26 1.64
CA ILE A 9 -31.81 -10.63 1.13
C ILE A 9 -32.11 -11.59 2.28
N THR A 10 -33.08 -12.46 2.09
CA THR A 10 -33.31 -13.61 2.96
C THR A 10 -32.34 -14.72 2.62
N VAL A 11 -32.06 -15.60 3.59
CA VAL A 11 -31.15 -16.74 3.38
C VAL A 11 -31.63 -17.65 2.23
N ASP A 12 -32.91 -17.63 1.87
CA ASP A 12 -33.44 -18.32 0.70
C ASP A 12 -33.10 -17.68 -0.64
N GLY A 13 -32.32 -16.58 -0.65
CA GLY A 13 -31.89 -15.85 -1.84
C GLY A 13 -32.92 -14.87 -2.37
N SER A 14 -34.10 -14.75 -1.72
CA SER A 14 -35.12 -13.79 -2.12
C SER A 14 -34.68 -12.36 -1.78
N GLU A 15 -34.76 -11.48 -2.76
CA GLU A 15 -34.54 -10.05 -2.56
C GLU A 15 -35.85 -9.36 -2.15
N HIS A 16 -35.73 -8.46 -1.20
CA HIS A 16 -36.84 -7.69 -0.70
C HIS A 16 -36.55 -6.19 -0.79
N GLU A 17 -37.62 -5.40 -0.89
CA GLU A 17 -37.47 -3.95 -0.78
C GLU A 17 -36.98 -3.56 0.62
N VAL A 18 -36.00 -2.69 0.69
CA VAL A 18 -35.46 -2.14 1.95
C VAL A 18 -36.50 -1.15 2.51
N SER A 19 -37.36 -1.64 3.37
CA SER A 19 -38.38 -0.83 4.06
C SER A 19 -38.58 -1.29 5.49
N THR A 20 -38.90 -0.37 6.39
CA THR A 20 -39.18 -0.67 7.80
C THR A 20 -40.26 -1.74 7.96
N GLY A 21 -41.30 -1.71 7.09
CA GLY A 21 -42.42 -2.68 7.13
C GLY A 21 -41.96 -4.08 6.72
N THR A 22 -41.06 -4.21 5.73
CA THR A 22 -40.50 -5.49 5.31
C THR A 22 -39.58 -6.06 6.39
N VAL A 23 -38.69 -5.24 6.95
CA VAL A 23 -37.77 -5.67 8.04
C VAL A 23 -38.59 -6.15 9.24
N ARG A 24 -39.61 -5.38 9.69
CA ARG A 24 -40.43 -5.78 10.82
C ARG A 24 -41.16 -7.12 10.57
N ARG A 25 -41.71 -7.35 9.38
CA ARG A 25 -42.31 -8.63 9.01
C ARG A 25 -41.33 -9.80 9.08
N LEU A 26 -40.08 -9.60 8.63
CA LEU A 26 -39.03 -10.62 8.69
C LEU A 26 -38.63 -10.92 10.14
N LEU A 27 -38.57 -9.91 10.99
CA LEU A 27 -38.31 -10.08 12.43
C LEU A 27 -39.45 -10.87 13.10
N ASP A 28 -40.71 -10.51 12.83
CA ASP A 28 -41.89 -11.17 13.39
C ASP A 28 -41.97 -12.67 13.00
N THR A 29 -41.50 -13.01 11.82
CA THR A 29 -41.45 -14.40 11.32
C THR A 29 -40.17 -15.14 11.69
N SER A 30 -39.25 -14.52 12.44
CA SER A 30 -37.89 -15.06 12.74
C SER A 30 -37.19 -15.54 11.49
N ALA A 31 -37.37 -14.84 10.38
CA ALA A 31 -36.72 -15.15 9.11
C ALA A 31 -35.23 -14.83 9.19
N ARG A 32 -34.42 -15.65 8.54
CA ARG A 32 -32.98 -15.37 8.41
C ARG A 32 -32.73 -14.46 7.22
N PHE A 33 -32.07 -13.32 7.46
CA PHE A 33 -31.80 -12.34 6.41
C PHE A 33 -30.48 -11.58 6.63
N TRP A 34 -30.01 -10.97 5.55
CA TRP A 34 -28.94 -9.99 5.55
C TRP A 34 -29.47 -8.68 5.01
N LEU A 35 -29.35 -7.63 5.82
CA LEU A 35 -29.65 -6.25 5.45
C LEU A 35 -28.33 -5.49 5.33
N ASP A 36 -28.09 -4.89 4.16
CA ASP A 36 -26.96 -4.02 3.93
C ASP A 36 -27.42 -2.57 3.80
N LEU A 37 -26.84 -1.68 4.59
CA LEU A 37 -27.14 -0.26 4.64
C LEU A 37 -25.94 0.55 4.14
N ALA A 38 -25.95 0.92 2.86
CA ALA A 38 -24.90 1.67 2.21
C ALA A 38 -25.22 3.16 2.17
N GLY A 39 -24.31 4.01 2.71
CA GLY A 39 -24.43 5.46 2.61
C GLY A 39 -25.70 6.07 3.24
N VAL A 40 -26.29 5.36 4.19
CA VAL A 40 -27.54 5.78 4.86
C VAL A 40 -27.23 6.95 5.79
N ASP A 41 -28.12 7.95 5.78
CA ASP A 41 -28.00 9.06 6.71
C ASP A 41 -28.24 8.61 8.16
N LYS A 42 -27.59 9.33 9.08
CA LYS A 42 -27.59 8.98 10.51
C LYS A 42 -29.00 8.85 11.09
N SER A 43 -29.96 9.72 10.70
CA SER A 43 -31.30 9.74 11.26
C SER A 43 -32.14 8.54 10.80
N THR A 44 -31.95 8.10 9.57
CA THR A 44 -32.61 6.91 9.01
C THR A 44 -32.04 5.64 9.64
N ALA A 45 -30.71 5.56 9.83
CA ALA A 45 -30.07 4.43 10.49
C ALA A 45 -30.52 4.33 11.97
N ASP A 46 -30.49 5.43 12.73
CA ASP A 46 -30.92 5.47 14.14
C ASP A 46 -32.37 4.98 14.29
N GLY A 47 -33.29 5.54 13.49
CA GLY A 47 -34.69 5.11 13.52
C GLY A 47 -34.89 3.62 13.19
N LEU A 48 -34.17 3.09 12.22
CA LEU A 48 -34.24 1.67 11.88
C LEU A 48 -33.68 0.79 12.99
N LEU A 49 -32.47 1.09 13.47
CA LEU A 49 -31.75 0.27 14.47
C LEU A 49 -32.43 0.32 15.83
N ARG A 50 -32.93 1.48 16.26
CA ARG A 50 -33.57 1.68 17.56
C ARG A 50 -35.05 1.25 17.54
N ASP A 51 -35.83 1.77 16.58
CA ASP A 51 -37.30 1.63 16.62
C ASP A 51 -37.80 0.34 15.98
N THR A 52 -37.00 -0.26 15.05
CA THR A 52 -37.38 -1.48 14.36
C THR A 52 -36.68 -2.71 14.90
N PHE A 53 -35.33 -2.64 15.07
CA PHE A 53 -34.57 -3.75 15.63
C PHE A 53 -34.56 -3.78 17.15
N GLY A 54 -34.78 -2.64 17.83
CA GLY A 54 -34.79 -2.54 19.28
C GLY A 54 -33.38 -2.69 19.91
N PHE A 55 -32.31 -2.40 19.17
CA PHE A 55 -30.95 -2.55 19.66
C PHE A 55 -30.65 -1.64 20.85
N HIS A 56 -29.75 -2.11 21.72
CA HIS A 56 -29.28 -1.34 22.84
C HIS A 56 -28.75 0.03 22.41
N PRO A 57 -29.07 1.15 23.11
CA PRO A 57 -28.65 2.51 22.69
C PRO A 57 -27.14 2.67 22.45
N LEU A 58 -26.28 1.94 23.19
CA LEU A 58 -24.82 1.95 22.97
C LEU A 58 -24.44 1.23 21.68
N ALA A 59 -25.10 0.12 21.32
CA ALA A 59 -24.88 -0.57 20.05
C ALA A 59 -25.23 0.33 18.86
N VAL A 60 -26.36 1.04 18.95
CA VAL A 60 -26.77 2.02 17.93
C VAL A 60 -25.77 3.15 17.84
N HIS A 61 -25.37 3.72 19.00
CA HIS A 61 -24.35 4.78 19.05
C HIS A 61 -23.06 4.35 18.37
N ASP A 62 -22.56 3.18 18.69
CA ASP A 62 -21.32 2.65 18.12
C ASP A 62 -21.46 2.33 16.62
N ALA A 63 -22.60 1.78 16.19
CA ALA A 63 -22.88 1.51 14.78
C ALA A 63 -22.94 2.77 13.89
N GLU A 64 -23.26 3.93 14.47
CA GLU A 64 -23.32 5.21 13.76
C GLU A 64 -21.99 5.97 13.72
N HIS A 65 -21.06 5.66 14.62
CA HIS A 65 -19.77 6.35 14.71
C HIS A 65 -18.70 5.57 13.94
N PHE A 66 -18.25 6.15 12.84
CA PHE A 66 -17.19 5.61 11.99
C PHE A 66 -15.80 6.19 12.37
N GLY A 67 -14.74 5.54 11.91
CA GLY A 67 -13.36 5.83 12.28
C GLY A 67 -12.92 5.08 13.53
N GLN A 68 -13.60 3.98 13.84
CA GLN A 68 -13.29 3.13 14.98
C GLN A 68 -12.15 2.16 14.64
N ARG A 69 -11.50 1.65 15.68
CA ARG A 69 -10.61 0.50 15.53
C ARG A 69 -11.43 -0.78 15.35
N PRO A 70 -10.96 -1.76 14.58
CA PRO A 70 -11.55 -3.09 14.57
C PRO A 70 -11.76 -3.62 15.99
N LYS A 71 -12.99 -4.08 16.26
CA LYS A 71 -13.41 -4.57 17.57
C LYS A 71 -14.61 -5.50 17.47
N ILE A 72 -14.84 -6.25 18.53
CA ILE A 72 -16.08 -7.00 18.77
C ILE A 72 -16.61 -6.58 20.13
N ASP A 73 -17.86 -6.16 20.17
CA ASP A 73 -18.56 -5.80 21.40
C ASP A 73 -19.90 -6.53 21.45
N ALA A 74 -20.17 -7.22 22.55
CA ALA A 74 -21.45 -7.88 22.79
C ALA A 74 -22.40 -6.94 23.55
N TYR A 75 -23.62 -6.74 23.02
CA TYR A 75 -24.68 -5.95 23.61
C TYR A 75 -25.95 -6.82 23.68
N ASP A 76 -26.36 -7.18 24.88
CA ASP A 76 -27.53 -8.01 25.10
C ASP A 76 -27.70 -9.13 24.05
N ASP A 77 -28.62 -8.96 23.09
CA ASP A 77 -28.93 -9.94 22.03
C ASP A 77 -28.20 -9.68 20.70
N VAL A 78 -27.32 -8.67 20.61
CA VAL A 78 -26.60 -8.31 19.39
C VAL A 78 -25.09 -8.19 19.61
N THR A 79 -24.30 -8.71 18.71
CA THR A 79 -22.85 -8.51 18.68
C THR A 79 -22.51 -7.51 17.57
N LEU A 80 -21.85 -6.42 17.93
CA LEU A 80 -21.27 -5.47 16.97
C LEU A 80 -19.83 -5.89 16.67
N MET A 81 -19.54 -6.11 15.41
CA MET A 81 -18.19 -6.32 14.89
C MET A 81 -17.84 -5.19 13.92
N VAL A 82 -16.78 -4.45 14.21
CA VAL A 82 -16.23 -3.44 13.32
C VAL A 82 -15.06 -4.04 12.56
N VAL A 83 -15.19 -4.11 11.23
CA VAL A 83 -14.18 -4.68 10.34
C VAL A 83 -13.85 -3.72 9.20
N TYR A 84 -12.68 -3.87 8.64
CA TYR A 84 -12.23 -3.11 7.47
C TYR A 84 -11.92 -4.05 6.31
N GLY A 85 -12.23 -3.58 5.12
CA GLY A 85 -11.78 -4.18 3.87
C GLY A 85 -11.03 -3.17 3.02
N ALA A 86 -10.37 -3.63 1.96
CA ALA A 86 -9.81 -2.77 0.93
C ALA A 86 -10.60 -2.94 -0.37
N THR A 87 -10.97 -1.82 -0.98
CA THR A 87 -11.74 -1.81 -2.24
C THR A 87 -11.00 -1.02 -3.32
N GLY A 88 -11.14 -1.43 -4.57
CA GLY A 88 -10.62 -0.71 -5.73
C GLY A 88 -9.12 -0.41 -5.62
N ARG A 89 -8.75 0.88 -5.69
CA ARG A 89 -7.34 1.33 -5.65
C ARG A 89 -6.80 1.51 -4.21
N GLY A 90 -7.07 0.55 -3.32
CA GLY A 90 -6.56 0.60 -1.95
C GLY A 90 -7.30 1.52 -1.00
N ARG A 91 -8.57 1.84 -1.28
CA ARG A 91 -9.42 2.56 -0.33
C ARG A 91 -9.84 1.60 0.79
N LEU A 92 -9.60 1.98 2.03
CA LEU A 92 -10.08 1.25 3.20
C LEU A 92 -11.55 1.59 3.44
N VAL A 93 -12.37 0.57 3.58
CA VAL A 93 -13.81 0.70 3.89
C VAL A 93 -14.07 0.09 5.24
N GLU A 94 -14.67 0.87 6.14
CA GLU A 94 -15.14 0.45 7.45
C GLU A 94 -16.57 -0.08 7.33
N VAL A 95 -16.76 -1.31 7.81
CA VAL A 95 -18.07 -1.98 7.81
C VAL A 95 -18.39 -2.39 9.24
N HIS A 96 -19.55 -1.95 9.71
CA HIS A 96 -20.12 -2.35 11.00
C HIS A 96 -21.10 -3.49 10.79
N CYS A 97 -20.82 -4.63 11.40
CA CYS A 97 -21.65 -5.83 11.35
C CYS A 97 -22.39 -5.99 12.67
N LEU A 98 -23.69 -5.78 12.66
CA LEU A 98 -24.59 -6.08 13.77
C LEU A 98 -25.13 -7.49 13.56
N TYR A 99 -24.65 -8.43 14.36
CA TYR A 99 -24.85 -9.85 14.20
C TYR A 99 -25.71 -10.44 15.31
N THR A 100 -26.66 -11.26 14.93
CA THR A 100 -27.52 -12.04 15.83
C THR A 100 -27.63 -13.48 15.34
N GLU A 101 -28.29 -14.38 16.11
CA GLU A 101 -28.55 -15.75 15.64
C GLU A 101 -29.45 -15.85 14.40
N ASN A 102 -30.22 -14.83 14.08
CA ASN A 102 -31.20 -14.88 13.00
C ASN A 102 -30.86 -13.97 11.82
N TYR A 103 -30.16 -12.86 12.04
CA TYR A 103 -29.92 -11.90 10.97
C TYR A 103 -28.57 -11.18 11.13
N LEU A 104 -28.12 -10.64 10.01
CA LEU A 104 -26.95 -9.78 9.92
C LEU A 104 -27.38 -8.43 9.34
N VAL A 105 -26.96 -7.34 9.99
CA VAL A 105 -27.07 -5.98 9.44
C VAL A 105 -25.65 -5.45 9.22
N THR A 106 -25.33 -5.08 7.99
CA THR A 106 -24.06 -4.40 7.67
C THR A 106 -24.32 -2.93 7.39
N ILE A 107 -23.45 -2.06 7.90
CA ILE A 107 -23.57 -0.61 7.74
C ILE A 107 -22.21 -0.07 7.30
N HIS A 108 -22.19 0.68 6.20
CA HIS A 108 -20.99 1.32 5.71
C HIS A 108 -21.30 2.65 5.01
N ARG A 109 -20.36 3.59 5.07
CA ARG A 109 -20.49 4.92 4.44
C ARG A 109 -20.01 4.92 3.00
N ASP A 110 -18.85 4.32 2.79
CA ASP A 110 -18.22 4.26 1.48
C ASP A 110 -18.78 3.09 0.67
N ALA A 111 -18.82 3.24 -0.64
CA ALA A 111 -19.24 2.16 -1.52
C ALA A 111 -18.37 0.91 -1.36
N CYS A 112 -18.99 -0.24 -1.20
CA CYS A 112 -18.34 -1.55 -1.06
C CYS A 112 -18.89 -2.52 -2.12
N PRO A 113 -18.44 -2.43 -3.37
CA PRO A 113 -18.91 -3.28 -4.46
C PRO A 113 -18.68 -4.77 -4.20
N GLU A 114 -17.72 -5.12 -3.35
CA GLU A 114 -17.44 -6.50 -2.94
C GLU A 114 -18.62 -7.12 -2.19
N LEU A 115 -19.29 -6.36 -1.30
CA LEU A 115 -20.50 -6.82 -0.61
C LEU A 115 -21.68 -6.96 -1.57
N THR A 116 -21.86 -6.03 -2.49
CA THR A 116 -22.89 -6.12 -3.55
C THR A 116 -22.65 -7.35 -4.43
N ALA A 117 -21.39 -7.64 -4.79
CA ALA A 117 -21.03 -8.84 -5.55
C ALA A 117 -21.29 -10.13 -4.74
N LEU A 118 -21.00 -10.14 -3.43
CA LEU A 118 -21.33 -11.26 -2.55
C LEU A 118 -22.84 -11.48 -2.49
N ALA A 119 -23.64 -10.43 -2.32
CA ALA A 119 -25.09 -10.48 -2.33
C ALA A 119 -25.62 -11.12 -3.62
N THR A 120 -25.11 -10.70 -4.78
CA THR A 120 -25.47 -11.25 -6.09
C THR A 120 -25.15 -12.74 -6.19
N ARG A 121 -23.97 -13.17 -5.69
CA ARG A 121 -23.59 -14.60 -5.65
C ARG A 121 -24.51 -15.42 -4.75
N LEU A 122 -24.92 -14.87 -3.59
CA LEU A 122 -25.81 -15.56 -2.68
C LEU A 122 -27.22 -15.74 -3.26
N LYS A 123 -27.73 -14.75 -4.02
CA LYS A 123 -29.00 -14.84 -4.74
C LYS A 123 -28.99 -15.97 -5.80
N GLN A 124 -27.87 -16.20 -6.46
CA GLN A 124 -27.72 -17.19 -7.55
C GLN A 124 -27.38 -18.60 -7.06
N ARG A 125 -27.08 -18.77 -5.78
CA ARG A 125 -26.60 -20.03 -5.21
C ARG A 125 -27.76 -21.00 -5.02
N ALA A 126 -27.65 -22.18 -5.66
CA ALA A 126 -28.42 -23.35 -5.27
C ALA A 126 -27.89 -23.91 -3.94
N GLU A 127 -28.75 -24.54 -3.13
CA GLU A 127 -28.38 -25.14 -1.82
C GLU A 127 -27.00 -25.85 -1.74
N PRO A 128 -26.33 -25.93 -0.60
CA PRO A 128 -26.79 -25.54 0.75
C PRO A 128 -26.57 -24.05 1.04
N ARG A 129 -27.54 -23.45 1.77
CA ARG A 129 -27.54 -22.05 2.15
C ARG A 129 -26.72 -21.83 3.41
N PRO A 130 -26.00 -20.71 3.54
CA PRO A 130 -25.21 -20.43 4.72
C PRO A 130 -26.13 -20.24 5.94
N ASP A 131 -25.73 -20.80 7.07
CA ASP A 131 -26.29 -20.37 8.35
C ASP A 131 -25.82 -18.95 8.70
N HIS A 132 -26.31 -18.40 9.81
CA HIS A 132 -25.99 -17.03 10.22
C HIS A 132 -24.48 -16.82 10.50
N VAL A 133 -23.81 -17.81 11.10
CA VAL A 133 -22.37 -17.76 11.37
C VAL A 133 -21.57 -17.78 10.10
N MET A 134 -21.98 -18.63 9.13
CA MET A 134 -21.35 -18.71 7.83
C MET A 134 -21.62 -17.46 6.99
N LEU A 135 -22.78 -16.82 7.15
CA LEU A 135 -23.09 -15.56 6.47
C LEU A 135 -22.14 -14.44 6.93
N LEU A 136 -21.95 -14.27 8.24
CA LEU A 136 -21.00 -13.32 8.80
C LEU A 136 -19.58 -13.64 8.32
N TYR A 137 -19.17 -14.93 8.34
CA TYR A 137 -17.89 -15.36 7.77
C TYR A 137 -17.74 -14.91 6.33
N LEU A 138 -18.71 -15.14 5.45
CA LEU A 138 -18.64 -14.78 4.04
C LEU A 138 -18.49 -13.28 3.83
N VAL A 139 -19.20 -12.46 4.62
CA VAL A 139 -19.07 -11.01 4.59
C VAL A 139 -17.65 -10.59 4.98
N VAL A 140 -17.17 -11.06 6.12
CA VAL A 140 -15.83 -10.71 6.62
C VAL A 140 -14.73 -11.25 5.70
N ASN A 141 -14.85 -12.49 5.22
CA ASN A 141 -13.89 -13.06 4.28
C ASN A 141 -13.81 -12.24 2.98
N THR A 142 -14.95 -11.80 2.46
CA THR A 142 -14.99 -10.96 1.25
C THR A 142 -14.24 -9.64 1.46
N LEU A 143 -14.38 -9.01 2.63
CA LEU A 143 -13.68 -7.78 2.99
C LEU A 143 -12.16 -8.01 3.13
N ILE A 144 -11.75 -9.09 3.80
CA ILE A 144 -10.33 -9.45 4.02
C ILE A 144 -9.68 -9.84 2.69
N ASP A 145 -10.35 -10.62 1.84
CA ASP A 145 -9.83 -11.03 0.54
C ASP A 145 -9.55 -9.82 -0.37
N GLY A 146 -10.27 -8.71 -0.18
CA GLY A 146 -10.03 -7.45 -0.88
C GLY A 146 -8.64 -6.84 -0.67
N TYR A 147 -7.92 -7.20 0.39
CA TYR A 147 -6.55 -6.73 0.62
C TYR A 147 -5.52 -7.31 -0.37
N PHE A 148 -5.69 -8.57 -0.79
CA PHE A 148 -4.69 -9.27 -1.62
C PHE A 148 -4.46 -8.61 -2.98
N PRO A 149 -5.49 -8.27 -3.78
CA PRO A 149 -5.27 -7.60 -5.06
C PRO A 149 -4.65 -6.21 -4.90
N VAL A 150 -4.99 -5.48 -3.84
CA VAL A 150 -4.42 -4.15 -3.56
C VAL A 150 -2.95 -4.25 -3.17
N LEU A 151 -2.59 -5.25 -2.36
CA LEU A 151 -1.20 -5.50 -1.98
C LEU A 151 -0.35 -5.98 -3.17
N ALA A 152 -0.94 -6.79 -4.07
CA ALA A 152 -0.26 -7.20 -5.30
C ALA A 152 0.01 -6.00 -6.25
N ASP A 153 -0.96 -5.09 -6.40
CA ASP A 153 -0.78 -3.86 -7.18
C ASP A 153 0.29 -2.94 -6.56
N LEU A 154 0.35 -2.86 -5.23
CA LEU A 154 1.40 -2.11 -4.53
C LEU A 154 2.80 -2.70 -4.77
N ASP A 155 2.94 -4.02 -4.78
CA ASP A 155 4.21 -4.72 -5.07
C ASP A 155 4.74 -4.32 -6.46
N ASP A 156 3.86 -4.41 -7.47
CA ASP A 156 4.19 -3.99 -8.84
C ASP A 156 4.59 -2.50 -8.89
N GLN A 157 3.90 -1.61 -8.17
CA GLN A 157 4.22 -0.18 -8.11
C GLN A 157 5.57 0.09 -7.42
N ILE A 158 5.93 -0.67 -6.38
CA ILE A 158 7.23 -0.55 -5.69
C ILE A 158 8.37 -0.94 -6.64
N ASP A 159 8.22 -2.04 -7.37
CA ASP A 159 9.22 -2.51 -8.34
C ASP A 159 9.43 -1.47 -9.47
N GLU A 160 8.34 -0.94 -10.05
CA GLU A 160 8.40 0.10 -11.07
C GLU A 160 9.07 1.39 -10.56
N LEU A 161 8.78 1.77 -9.30
CA LEU A 161 9.37 2.94 -8.68
C LEU A 161 10.87 2.76 -8.42
N GLU A 162 11.32 1.57 -7.97
CA GLU A 162 12.74 1.26 -7.78
C GLU A 162 13.50 1.36 -9.09
N ASP A 163 12.98 0.75 -10.17
CA ASP A 163 13.60 0.80 -11.49
C ASP A 163 13.71 2.24 -12.04
N ALA A 164 12.66 3.03 -11.87
CA ALA A 164 12.64 4.43 -12.31
C ALA A 164 13.65 5.29 -11.52
N ILE A 165 13.82 5.07 -10.20
CA ILE A 165 14.80 5.75 -9.35
C ILE A 165 16.23 5.41 -9.77
N LEU A 166 16.50 4.15 -10.07
CA LEU A 166 17.84 3.71 -10.56
C LEU A 166 18.21 4.40 -11.87
N GLN A 167 17.25 4.56 -12.79
CA GLN A 167 17.48 5.25 -14.05
C GLN A 167 17.65 6.76 -13.85
N ARG A 168 16.71 7.41 -13.17
CA ARG A 168 16.73 8.86 -12.94
C ARG A 168 15.93 9.26 -11.70
N PRO A 169 16.58 9.49 -10.54
CA PRO A 169 15.88 9.94 -9.35
C PRO A 169 15.28 11.33 -9.52
N THR A 170 14.04 11.50 -9.05
CA THR A 170 13.28 12.76 -9.07
C THR A 170 12.54 12.98 -7.74
N ASP A 171 12.22 14.25 -7.42
CA ASP A 171 11.44 14.60 -6.23
C ASP A 171 10.01 14.04 -6.29
N GLN A 172 9.46 13.87 -7.48
CA GLN A 172 8.12 13.28 -7.66
C GLN A 172 8.09 11.81 -7.19
N GLN A 173 9.11 11.02 -7.52
CA GLN A 173 9.26 9.62 -7.08
C GLN A 173 9.40 9.54 -5.56
N LEU A 174 10.11 10.49 -4.95
CA LEU A 174 10.22 10.59 -3.50
C LEU A 174 8.83 10.85 -2.87
N GLY A 175 8.01 11.72 -3.48
CA GLY A 175 6.63 11.95 -3.06
C GLY A 175 5.79 10.68 -3.12
N GLN A 176 5.84 9.92 -4.23
CA GLN A 176 5.14 8.65 -4.40
C GLN A 176 5.54 7.62 -3.33
N LEU A 177 6.84 7.51 -3.04
CA LEU A 177 7.36 6.63 -1.99
C LEU A 177 6.77 6.95 -0.62
N PHE A 178 6.69 8.24 -0.26
CA PHE A 178 6.08 8.66 1.00
C PHE A 178 4.57 8.42 1.03
N ASP A 179 3.86 8.55 -0.10
CA ASP A 179 2.43 8.24 -0.20
C ASP A 179 2.16 6.76 0.03
N MET A 180 2.92 5.88 -0.61
CA MET A 180 2.87 4.42 -0.40
C MET A 180 3.15 4.06 1.07
N LYS A 181 4.19 4.66 1.67
CA LYS A 181 4.54 4.43 3.08
C LYS A 181 3.44 4.88 4.03
N ARG A 182 2.79 6.03 3.79
CA ARG A 182 1.65 6.50 4.57
C ARG A 182 0.45 5.57 4.47
N TRP A 183 0.19 5.07 3.26
CA TRP A 183 -0.89 4.11 3.03
C TRP A 183 -0.65 2.79 3.77
N LEU A 184 0.55 2.23 3.73
CA LEU A 184 0.91 1.02 4.50
C LEU A 184 0.76 1.22 6.02
N ILE A 185 1.10 2.41 6.53
CA ILE A 185 0.88 2.74 7.94
C ILE A 185 -0.63 2.78 8.28
N ALA A 186 -1.46 3.32 7.39
CA ALA A 186 -2.91 3.34 7.57
C ALA A 186 -3.49 1.92 7.52
N LEU A 187 -3.03 1.09 6.56
CA LEU A 187 -3.42 -0.30 6.44
C LEU A 187 -3.07 -1.10 7.70
N ARG A 188 -1.85 -0.97 8.22
CA ARG A 188 -1.42 -1.63 9.44
C ARG A 188 -2.31 -1.30 10.64
N LYS A 189 -2.76 -0.03 10.77
CA LYS A 189 -3.64 0.41 11.86
C LYS A 189 -4.98 -0.31 11.90
N VAL A 190 -5.40 -0.91 10.81
CA VAL A 190 -6.65 -1.67 10.73
C VAL A 190 -6.41 -3.17 10.66
N VAL A 191 -5.34 -3.63 10.02
CA VAL A 191 -5.03 -5.07 9.89
C VAL A 191 -4.60 -5.69 11.22
N ASP A 192 -3.66 -5.06 11.95
CA ASP A 192 -3.17 -5.60 13.21
C ASP A 192 -4.29 -5.78 14.26
N PRO A 193 -5.16 -4.77 14.52
CA PRO A 193 -6.29 -4.97 15.42
C PRO A 193 -7.29 -6.01 14.93
N GLN A 194 -7.52 -6.14 13.62
CA GLN A 194 -8.38 -7.21 13.09
C GLN A 194 -7.77 -8.59 13.35
N ARG A 195 -6.47 -8.75 13.10
CA ARG A 195 -5.77 -9.99 13.41
C ARG A 195 -5.89 -10.35 14.90
N ASP A 196 -5.67 -9.39 15.80
CA ASP A 196 -5.75 -9.61 17.24
C ASP A 196 -7.19 -9.96 17.67
N MET A 197 -8.20 -9.31 17.08
CA MET A 197 -9.62 -9.60 17.26
C MET A 197 -9.96 -11.05 16.87
N PHE A 198 -9.49 -11.51 15.70
CA PHE A 198 -9.71 -12.89 15.26
C PHE A 198 -8.88 -13.91 16.06
N ALA A 199 -7.74 -13.52 16.62
CA ALA A 199 -7.00 -14.36 17.55
C ALA A 199 -7.81 -14.67 18.82
N THR A 200 -8.52 -13.67 19.39
CA THR A 200 -9.38 -13.89 20.58
C THR A 200 -10.58 -14.77 20.24
N LEU A 201 -11.21 -14.58 19.08
CA LEU A 201 -12.30 -15.46 18.61
C LEU A 201 -11.87 -16.92 18.45
N THR A 202 -10.68 -17.15 17.87
CA THR A 202 -10.19 -18.51 17.60
C THR A 202 -9.58 -19.19 18.82
N SER A 203 -9.23 -18.43 19.87
CA SER A 203 -8.76 -18.97 21.15
C SER A 203 -9.90 -19.39 22.09
N GLY A 204 -11.15 -19.07 21.73
CA GLY A 204 -12.33 -19.31 22.57
C GLY A 204 -12.46 -18.32 23.74
N ALA A 205 -11.67 -17.24 23.75
CA ALA A 205 -11.81 -16.17 24.76
C ALA A 205 -13.09 -15.35 24.53
N ASP A 206 -13.44 -15.14 23.25
CA ASP A 206 -14.70 -14.55 22.81
C ASP A 206 -15.47 -15.59 21.99
N ALA A 207 -16.78 -15.64 22.11
CA ALA A 207 -17.62 -16.55 21.35
C ALA A 207 -18.71 -15.75 20.61
N LEU A 208 -18.84 -15.98 19.31
CA LEU A 208 -20.00 -15.48 18.57
C LEU A 208 -21.23 -16.37 18.86
N PRO A 209 -22.42 -15.78 19.00
CA PRO A 209 -23.66 -16.55 19.13
C PRO A 209 -23.78 -17.59 18.00
N GLY A 210 -24.09 -18.85 18.34
CA GLY A 210 -24.23 -19.93 17.37
C GLY A 210 -22.93 -20.48 16.78
N MET A 211 -21.77 -20.13 17.30
CA MET A 211 -20.49 -20.65 16.83
C MET A 211 -20.44 -22.18 17.03
N THR A 212 -20.13 -22.87 15.95
CA THR A 212 -19.94 -24.32 15.96
C THR A 212 -18.47 -24.67 15.75
N PRO A 213 -17.99 -25.90 16.14
CA PRO A 213 -16.61 -26.32 15.88
C PRO A 213 -16.23 -26.34 14.40
N ASP A 214 -17.21 -26.53 13.51
CA ASP A 214 -16.97 -26.45 12.07
C ASP A 214 -16.86 -24.99 11.59
N ALA A 215 -17.69 -24.10 12.09
CA ALA A 215 -17.60 -22.67 11.82
C ALA A 215 -16.25 -22.09 12.34
N GLU A 216 -15.79 -22.50 13.50
CA GLU A 216 -14.52 -22.06 14.08
C GLU A 216 -13.32 -22.28 13.13
N ARG A 217 -13.34 -23.35 12.32
CA ARG A 217 -12.29 -23.62 11.32
C ARG A 217 -12.22 -22.54 10.26
N TYR A 218 -13.37 -22.02 9.82
CA TYR A 218 -13.42 -20.94 8.83
C TYR A 218 -12.91 -19.62 9.43
N TYR A 219 -13.27 -19.32 10.69
CA TYR A 219 -12.76 -18.13 11.37
C TYR A 219 -11.25 -18.22 11.66
N ARG A 220 -10.73 -19.43 11.86
CA ARG A 220 -9.28 -19.65 11.94
C ARG A 220 -8.58 -19.35 10.62
N ALA A 221 -9.19 -19.69 9.49
CA ALA A 221 -8.65 -19.32 8.18
C ALA A 221 -8.62 -17.80 7.96
N LEU A 222 -9.62 -17.03 8.47
CA LEU A 222 -9.57 -15.58 8.46
C LEU A 222 -8.39 -15.03 9.27
N TYR A 223 -8.14 -15.60 10.43
CA TYR A 223 -6.98 -15.25 11.25
C TYR A 223 -5.66 -15.49 10.50
N ASP A 224 -5.53 -16.65 9.84
CA ASP A 224 -4.35 -17.00 9.04
C ASP A 224 -4.16 -16.02 7.85
N HIS A 225 -5.26 -15.60 7.19
CA HIS A 225 -5.22 -14.58 6.15
C HIS A 225 -4.72 -13.23 6.70
N LEU A 226 -5.19 -12.82 7.86
CA LEU A 226 -4.78 -11.55 8.49
C LEU A 226 -3.31 -11.57 8.95
N ILE A 227 -2.81 -12.70 9.46
CA ILE A 227 -1.37 -12.87 9.73
C ILE A 227 -0.59 -12.60 8.44
N ARG A 228 -0.97 -13.27 7.36
CA ARG A 228 -0.28 -13.15 6.08
C ARG A 228 -0.33 -11.74 5.53
N ILE A 229 -1.47 -11.04 5.63
CA ILE A 229 -1.60 -9.64 5.22
C ILE A 229 -0.68 -8.75 6.07
N SER A 230 -0.64 -8.96 7.40
CA SER A 230 0.26 -8.24 8.32
C SER A 230 1.74 -8.42 7.94
N ASP A 231 2.16 -9.64 7.63
CA ASP A 231 3.53 -9.96 7.20
C ASP A 231 3.88 -9.29 5.86
N LEU A 232 2.94 -9.25 4.91
CA LEU A 232 3.12 -8.55 3.63
C LEU A 232 3.26 -7.03 3.84
N VAL A 233 2.43 -6.44 4.71
CA VAL A 233 2.50 -5.01 5.04
C VAL A 233 3.86 -4.65 5.64
N ASP A 234 4.38 -5.46 6.56
CA ASP A 234 5.70 -5.24 7.14
C ASP A 234 6.81 -5.41 6.10
N SER A 235 6.72 -6.43 5.24
CA SER A 235 7.68 -6.67 4.16
C SER A 235 7.75 -5.51 3.17
N TYR A 236 6.59 -4.98 2.74
CA TYR A 236 6.56 -3.85 1.81
C TYR A 236 7.05 -2.54 2.45
N ARG A 237 6.84 -2.37 3.75
CA ARG A 237 7.39 -1.22 4.48
C ARG A 237 8.91 -1.24 4.52
N ASP A 238 9.50 -2.43 4.66
CA ASP A 238 10.95 -2.62 4.65
C ASP A 238 11.52 -2.44 3.22
N LEU A 239 10.81 -2.95 2.19
CA LEU A 239 11.16 -2.69 0.79
C LEU A 239 11.17 -1.20 0.46
N LEU A 240 10.12 -0.45 0.83
CA LEU A 240 10.08 1.01 0.62
C LEU A 240 11.19 1.76 1.35
N SER A 241 11.66 1.23 2.48
CA SER A 241 12.81 1.81 3.17
C SER A 241 14.11 1.57 2.39
N GLY A 242 14.28 0.38 1.81
CA GLY A 242 15.39 0.08 0.89
C GLY A 242 15.38 0.92 -0.38
N VAL A 243 14.20 1.16 -0.96
CA VAL A 243 14.04 2.04 -2.14
C VAL A 243 14.42 3.49 -1.80
N LEU A 244 14.09 3.99 -0.61
CA LEU A 244 14.52 5.30 -0.14
C LEU A 244 16.05 5.40 -0.03
N ASP A 245 16.71 4.39 0.53
CA ASP A 245 18.16 4.35 0.63
C ASP A 245 18.82 4.32 -0.77
N THR A 246 18.23 3.59 -1.70
CA THR A 246 18.64 3.55 -3.12
C THR A 246 18.50 4.94 -3.75
N HIS A 247 17.41 5.65 -3.50
CA HIS A 247 17.20 7.03 -3.99
C HIS A 247 18.30 7.97 -3.49
N LEU A 248 18.56 7.98 -2.18
CA LEU A 248 19.60 8.83 -1.58
C LEU A 248 21.00 8.50 -2.12
N SER A 249 21.31 7.23 -2.26
CA SER A 249 22.58 6.75 -2.83
C SER A 249 22.75 7.20 -4.28
N THR A 250 21.72 7.08 -5.10
CA THR A 250 21.74 7.48 -6.51
C THR A 250 21.90 8.99 -6.68
N VAL A 251 21.22 9.80 -5.85
CA VAL A 251 21.39 11.27 -5.83
C VAL A 251 22.83 11.63 -5.41
N SER A 252 23.36 10.99 -4.36
CA SER A 252 24.74 11.22 -3.90
C SER A 252 25.77 10.89 -4.98
N ASN A 253 25.60 9.76 -5.68
CA ASN A 253 26.48 9.38 -6.79
C ASN A 253 26.44 10.42 -7.93
N ARG A 254 25.29 10.96 -8.26
CA ARG A 254 25.17 12.01 -9.28
C ARG A 254 25.88 13.29 -8.85
N LEU A 255 25.72 13.73 -7.60
CA LEU A 255 26.46 14.86 -7.07
C LEU A 255 27.96 14.65 -7.18
N ASN A 256 28.46 13.46 -6.83
CA ASN A 256 29.88 13.11 -6.95
C ASN A 256 30.38 13.19 -8.41
N VAL A 257 29.55 12.76 -9.37
CA VAL A 257 29.88 12.88 -10.81
C VAL A 257 29.96 14.36 -11.23
N VAL A 258 29.01 15.20 -10.82
CA VAL A 258 29.02 16.64 -11.15
C VAL A 258 30.24 17.34 -10.52
N VAL A 259 30.51 17.08 -9.23
CA VAL A 259 31.68 17.64 -8.54
C VAL A 259 32.96 17.20 -9.22
N LYS A 260 33.09 15.92 -9.60
CA LYS A 260 34.21 15.39 -10.35
C LYS A 260 34.42 16.12 -11.68
N GLN A 261 33.33 16.32 -12.45
CA GLN A 261 33.39 17.06 -13.73
C GLN A 261 33.83 18.51 -13.52
N LEU A 262 33.28 19.19 -12.54
CA LEU A 262 33.66 20.57 -12.19
C LEU A 262 35.14 20.64 -11.78
N THR A 263 35.60 19.70 -10.96
CA THR A 263 36.98 19.61 -10.51
C THR A 263 37.93 19.39 -11.70
N ILE A 264 37.60 18.53 -12.65
CA ILE A 264 38.39 18.31 -13.87
C ILE A 264 38.54 19.61 -14.65
N ILE A 265 37.41 20.31 -14.91
CA ILE A 265 37.40 21.58 -15.63
C ILE A 265 38.28 22.62 -14.89
N ALA A 266 38.01 22.81 -13.60
CA ALA A 266 38.76 23.80 -12.81
C ALA A 266 40.25 23.51 -12.77
N THR A 267 40.66 22.23 -12.59
CA THR A 267 42.08 21.85 -12.52
C THR A 267 42.80 22.05 -13.84
N ILE A 268 42.12 21.96 -14.98
CA ILE A 268 42.72 22.26 -16.29
C ILE A 268 42.79 23.77 -16.52
N PHE A 269 41.71 24.51 -16.27
CA PHE A 269 41.64 25.95 -16.59
C PHE A 269 42.49 26.83 -15.67
N LEU A 270 42.60 26.49 -14.40
CA LEU A 270 43.31 27.32 -13.43
C LEU A 270 44.82 27.52 -13.75
N PRO A 271 45.61 26.46 -14.05
CA PRO A 271 46.99 26.65 -14.48
C PRO A 271 47.11 27.38 -15.80
N LEU A 272 46.20 27.13 -16.76
CA LEU A 272 46.20 27.81 -18.06
C LEU A 272 45.93 29.30 -17.89
N SER A 273 44.95 29.66 -17.11
CA SER A 273 44.58 31.06 -16.82
C SER A 273 45.76 31.78 -16.10
N PHE A 274 46.38 31.09 -15.14
CA PHE A 274 47.58 31.62 -14.44
C PHE A 274 48.70 31.90 -15.42
N LEU A 275 49.06 30.95 -16.28
CA LEU A 275 50.12 31.12 -17.26
C LEU A 275 49.82 32.22 -18.27
N THR A 276 48.60 32.24 -18.79
CA THR A 276 48.14 33.28 -19.73
C THR A 276 48.21 34.67 -19.07
N GLY A 277 47.73 34.78 -17.83
CA GLY A 277 47.80 36.02 -17.06
C GLY A 277 49.23 36.44 -16.72
N PHE A 278 50.09 35.49 -16.34
CA PHE A 278 51.49 35.77 -16.04
C PHE A 278 52.25 36.28 -17.27
N PHE A 279 52.14 35.59 -18.39
CA PHE A 279 52.78 36.01 -19.65
C PHE A 279 52.11 37.23 -20.28
N GLY A 280 50.88 37.53 -19.90
CA GLY A 280 50.15 38.76 -20.33
C GLY A 280 50.53 40.02 -19.55
N GLN A 281 51.35 39.94 -18.52
CA GLN A 281 51.82 41.06 -17.76
C GLN A 281 52.85 41.87 -18.57
N ASN A 282 52.63 43.16 -18.72
CA ASN A 282 53.51 44.09 -19.48
C ASN A 282 54.71 44.57 -18.63
N PHE A 283 55.45 43.64 -18.03
CA PHE A 283 56.72 43.98 -17.34
C PHE A 283 57.83 44.23 -18.37
N SER A 284 58.45 45.43 -18.32
CA SER A 284 59.49 45.85 -19.25
C SER A 284 60.59 44.80 -19.39
N TRP A 285 60.97 44.12 -18.32
CA TRP A 285 61.98 43.06 -18.35
C TRP A 285 61.52 41.88 -19.22
N MET A 286 60.27 41.37 -19.06
CA MET A 286 59.71 40.26 -19.81
C MET A 286 59.56 40.64 -21.32
N VAL A 287 59.02 41.82 -21.58
CA VAL A 287 58.84 42.28 -22.95
C VAL A 287 60.15 42.43 -23.72
N ASN A 288 61.25 42.84 -23.04
CA ASN A 288 62.54 43.03 -23.69
C ASN A 288 63.37 41.76 -23.83
N HIS A 289 63.15 40.72 -23.00
CA HIS A 289 63.96 39.48 -23.02
C HIS A 289 63.24 38.30 -23.71
N ILE A 290 61.92 38.32 -23.86
CA ILE A 290 61.15 37.27 -24.53
C ILE A 290 60.60 37.80 -25.86
N THR A 291 61.51 38.06 -26.82
CA THR A 291 61.15 38.69 -28.09
C THR A 291 61.12 37.73 -29.29
N SER A 292 61.60 36.48 -29.11
CA SER A 292 61.70 35.52 -30.21
C SER A 292 60.44 34.67 -30.39
N LEU A 293 60.04 34.36 -31.64
CA LEU A 293 58.92 33.47 -31.97
C LEU A 293 59.08 32.07 -31.36
N PRO A 294 60.30 31.43 -31.31
CA PRO A 294 60.46 30.16 -30.64
C PRO A 294 60.20 30.21 -29.14
N ALA A 295 60.57 31.30 -28.45
CA ALA A 295 60.28 31.49 -27.03
C ALA A 295 58.76 31.61 -26.76
N PHE A 296 58.03 32.34 -27.59
CA PHE A 296 56.57 32.45 -27.53
C PHE A 296 55.91 31.09 -27.78
N LEU A 297 56.33 30.36 -28.82
CA LEU A 297 55.77 29.04 -29.12
C LEU A 297 56.10 28.01 -28.04
N GLY A 298 57.30 28.02 -27.45
CA GLY A 298 57.73 27.07 -26.42
C GLY A 298 57.13 27.39 -25.04
N ALA A 299 57.38 28.60 -24.52
CA ALA A 299 56.94 28.98 -23.16
C ALA A 299 55.49 29.44 -23.12
N GLY A 300 54.99 30.15 -24.16
CA GLY A 300 53.61 30.62 -24.18
C GLY A 300 52.61 29.50 -24.52
N ILE A 301 52.81 28.80 -25.64
CA ILE A 301 51.82 27.77 -26.10
C ILE A 301 52.25 26.37 -25.68
N GLY A 302 53.52 26.00 -25.93
CA GLY A 302 54.01 24.64 -25.69
C GLY A 302 53.88 24.17 -24.22
N LEU A 303 54.19 25.07 -23.27
CA LEU A 303 54.02 24.77 -21.84
C LEU A 303 52.54 24.54 -21.46
N GLN A 304 51.65 25.35 -22.00
CA GLN A 304 50.20 25.18 -21.77
C GLN A 304 49.69 23.84 -22.32
N VAL A 305 50.07 23.48 -23.54
CA VAL A 305 49.75 22.18 -24.15
C VAL A 305 50.32 21.02 -23.31
N ALA A 306 51.61 21.12 -22.90
CA ALA A 306 52.26 20.09 -22.08
C ALA A 306 51.54 19.87 -20.75
N ILE A 307 51.17 20.94 -20.04
CA ILE A 307 50.39 20.84 -18.79
C ILE A 307 49.01 20.22 -19.03
N THR A 308 48.30 20.64 -20.07
CA THR A 308 46.99 20.09 -20.40
C THR A 308 47.11 18.60 -20.69
N VAL A 309 48.05 18.18 -21.52
CA VAL A 309 48.26 16.76 -21.84
C VAL A 309 48.63 15.96 -20.61
N ALA A 310 49.54 16.48 -19.76
CA ALA A 310 49.93 15.84 -18.51
C ALA A 310 48.74 15.62 -17.57
N LEU A 311 47.88 16.64 -17.40
CA LEU A 311 46.66 16.54 -16.59
C LEU A 311 45.67 15.54 -17.15
N LEU A 312 45.45 15.55 -18.47
CA LEU A 312 44.54 14.59 -19.13
C LEU A 312 45.07 13.14 -18.97
N VAL A 313 46.37 12.91 -19.07
CA VAL A 313 47.00 11.60 -18.82
C VAL A 313 46.80 11.16 -17.36
N VAL A 314 46.98 12.08 -16.40
CA VAL A 314 46.73 11.80 -14.98
C VAL A 314 45.28 11.44 -14.74
N PHE A 315 44.34 12.22 -15.25
CA PHE A 315 42.92 11.93 -15.11
C PHE A 315 42.51 10.61 -15.77
N ARG A 316 43.07 10.32 -16.96
CA ARG A 316 42.84 9.04 -17.63
C ARG A 316 43.39 7.86 -16.81
N ARG A 317 44.63 7.96 -16.27
CA ARG A 317 45.20 6.93 -15.42
C ARG A 317 44.45 6.73 -14.10
N ARG A 318 43.86 7.77 -13.55
CA ARG A 318 42.99 7.70 -12.36
C ARG A 318 41.56 7.27 -12.65
N GLY A 319 41.21 6.96 -13.88
CA GLY A 319 39.85 6.56 -14.27
C GLY A 319 38.80 7.70 -14.21
N TRP A 320 39.28 8.97 -14.13
CA TRP A 320 38.33 10.11 -14.01
C TRP A 320 37.69 10.48 -15.33
N LEU A 321 38.28 10.12 -16.47
CA LEU A 321 37.78 10.36 -17.83
C LEU A 321 37.05 9.15 -18.41
N SER A 322 36.98 8.01 -17.71
CA SER A 322 36.19 6.87 -18.16
C SER A 322 34.74 7.19 -18.09
N ALA A 323 34.01 6.94 -19.16
CA ALA A 323 32.54 7.06 -19.20
C ALA A 323 31.84 6.07 -18.25
N ASP A 324 32.58 5.05 -17.75
CA ASP A 324 32.14 4.09 -16.73
C ASP A 324 32.08 4.65 -15.31
N GLY A 325 31.83 5.95 -15.15
CA GLY A 325 31.42 6.55 -13.87
C GLY A 325 30.04 6.09 -13.39
N THR A 326 29.36 5.29 -14.16
CA THR A 326 28.35 4.38 -13.63
C THR A 326 29.09 3.24 -12.94
N VAL A 327 29.32 3.37 -11.62
CA VAL A 327 29.37 2.15 -10.78
C VAL A 327 28.14 1.36 -11.24
N PRO A 328 28.30 0.15 -11.80
CA PRO A 328 27.12 -0.66 -12.09
C PRO A 328 26.34 -0.66 -10.78
N PRO A 329 25.04 -0.35 -10.80
CA PRO A 329 24.25 -0.46 -9.57
C PRO A 329 24.66 -1.79 -8.98
N ALA A 330 25.08 -1.78 -7.71
CA ALA A 330 25.41 -3.03 -7.03
C ALA A 330 24.24 -3.93 -7.36
N ARG A 331 24.49 -4.98 -8.15
CA ARG A 331 23.41 -5.93 -8.46
C ARG A 331 22.82 -6.25 -7.12
N PRO A 332 21.54 -6.01 -6.90
CA PRO A 332 20.91 -6.39 -5.66
C PRO A 332 21.35 -7.83 -5.46
N ALA A 333 22.10 -8.08 -4.37
CA ALA A 333 22.71 -9.36 -4.09
C ALA A 333 21.64 -10.40 -4.33
N ASP A 334 21.87 -11.32 -5.27
CA ASP A 334 20.98 -12.40 -5.70
C ASP A 334 19.67 -12.47 -4.88
N ARG A 335 18.75 -11.54 -5.14
CA ARG A 335 17.38 -11.77 -4.71
C ARG A 335 16.98 -13.02 -5.46
N PRO A 336 16.54 -14.09 -4.79
CA PRO A 336 15.89 -15.16 -5.50
C PRO A 336 14.82 -14.45 -6.34
N HIS A 337 14.97 -14.49 -7.67
CA HIS A 337 13.92 -14.07 -8.57
C HIS A 337 12.74 -15.01 -8.31
N VAL A 338 11.98 -14.69 -7.27
CA VAL A 338 10.65 -15.26 -7.08
C VAL A 338 9.90 -14.75 -8.30
N THR A 339 9.76 -15.62 -9.30
CA THR A 339 9.12 -15.26 -10.55
C THR A 339 7.75 -14.70 -10.23
N ARG A 340 7.27 -13.76 -11.04
CA ARG A 340 5.92 -13.15 -10.95
C ARG A 340 4.85 -14.21 -10.68
N HIS A 341 5.05 -15.43 -11.16
CA HIS A 341 4.17 -16.60 -10.97
C HIS A 341 4.25 -17.19 -9.55
N GLU A 342 5.43 -17.23 -8.94
CA GLU A 342 5.63 -17.73 -7.56
C GLU A 342 5.14 -16.72 -6.52
N ARG A 343 5.32 -15.40 -6.76
CA ARG A 343 4.74 -14.34 -5.94
C ARG A 343 3.19 -14.39 -5.95
N TRP A 344 2.60 -14.68 -7.10
CA TRP A 344 1.15 -14.82 -7.25
C TRP A 344 0.59 -16.02 -6.46
N HIS A 345 1.29 -17.16 -6.44
CA HIS A 345 0.88 -18.32 -5.63
C HIS A 345 0.98 -18.06 -4.12
N ILE A 346 1.86 -17.17 -3.71
CA ILE A 346 1.95 -16.71 -2.32
C ILE A 346 0.78 -15.75 -1.99
N ALA A 347 0.27 -14.99 -2.93
CA ALA A 347 -0.83 -14.02 -2.76
C ALA A 347 -2.24 -14.57 -3.05
N GLN A 348 -2.37 -15.83 -3.50
CA GLN A 348 -3.71 -16.41 -3.69
C GLN A 348 -4.38 -16.73 -2.35
N PRO A 349 -5.67 -16.38 -2.15
CA PRO A 349 -6.45 -16.91 -1.04
C PRO A 349 -6.39 -18.44 -1.08
N LEU A 350 -6.24 -19.05 0.08
CA LEU A 350 -6.29 -20.51 0.20
C LEU A 350 -7.57 -20.98 -0.49
N LYS A 351 -7.43 -21.87 -1.48
CA LYS A 351 -8.60 -22.49 -2.11
C LYS A 351 -9.49 -23.02 -1.00
N GLU A 352 -10.77 -22.64 -1.03
CA GLU A 352 -11.76 -23.22 -0.13
C GLU A 352 -11.52 -24.74 -0.04
N PRO A 353 -11.42 -25.29 1.17
CA PRO A 353 -11.29 -26.76 1.29
C PRO A 353 -12.43 -27.40 0.53
N ALA A 354 -12.11 -28.35 -0.35
CA ALA A 354 -13.09 -29.12 -1.09
C ALA A 354 -14.06 -29.72 -0.07
N ARG A 355 -15.33 -29.36 -0.18
CA ARG A 355 -16.39 -29.82 0.70
C ARG A 355 -16.61 -31.32 0.51
N PRO A 356 -16.91 -32.05 1.61
CA PRO A 356 -17.43 -33.40 1.49
C PRO A 356 -18.78 -33.42 0.80
#